data_cb570eb6343a9795bb4ce94ed2cd4549
#
_entry.id   cb570eb6343a9795bb4ce94ed2cd4549
#
_cell.length_a   1.000
_cell.length_b   1.000
_cell.length_c   1.000
_cell.angle_alpha   90.00
_cell.angle_beta   90.00
_cell.angle_gamma   90.00
#
_symmetry.space_group_name_H-M   'P 1'
#
loop_
_entity.id
_entity.type
_entity.pdbx_description
1 polymer ?
#
loop_
_entity_poly.entity_id
_entity_poly.type
_entity_poly.pdbx_seq_one_letter_code
_entity_poly.pdbx_strand_id
1 'polypeptide(L)'
;GKWSLKEQGLRLPFVVRWPGKIMPNTTSETLLTLVDVLPTILEVSKTKIPRELDGKSFVVSLKGDDKQINEYIYGVATRQNIRECKIFPSRMVRGSRFKLIRNFNSIEVVNSNLGDNPIINEFAKIGAESFPNVPYGELYDLERDPYQKVNLIKDNKYKKIRNRLSIALENWMKAQEDFLLEDPISILKPTLHPLDKNSKWNTVPQNLTAKLKNEDYIKLHY
;
A
#
# COMPACT_ATOMS: atom_id res chain seq x y z
N GLY A 1 -5.75 -12.09 0.44
CA GLY A 1 -5.29 -12.11 -0.86
C GLY A 1 -5.56 -10.87 -1.66
N LYS A 2 -6.45 -10.97 -2.61
CA LYS A 2 -6.82 -9.86 -3.54
C LYS A 2 -7.17 -8.58 -2.76
N TRP A 3 -6.75 -7.42 -3.28
CA TRP A 3 -7.00 -6.10 -2.68
C TRP A 3 -6.20 -5.78 -1.41
N SER A 4 -5.09 -6.44 -1.15
CA SER A 4 -4.22 -6.10 -0.02
C SER A 4 -2.77 -5.88 -0.45
N LEU A 5 -2.02 -5.11 0.35
CA LEU A 5 -0.57 -4.93 0.17
C LEU A 5 0.26 -6.07 0.80
N LYS A 6 -0.38 -7.12 1.29
CA LYS A 6 0.31 -8.33 1.76
C LYS A 6 0.83 -9.17 0.58
N GLU A 7 1.81 -10.06 0.84
CA GLU A 7 2.40 -10.92 -0.21
C GLU A 7 1.33 -11.69 -0.98
N GLN A 8 0.30 -12.17 -0.30
CA GLN A 8 -0.83 -12.89 -0.93
C GLN A 8 -1.60 -12.06 -1.97
N GLY A 9 -1.47 -10.73 -1.92
CA GLY A 9 -2.12 -9.81 -2.86
C GLY A 9 -1.18 -9.29 -3.95
N LEU A 10 0.13 -9.31 -3.70
CA LEU A 10 1.12 -8.65 -4.55
C LEU A 10 2.12 -9.62 -5.19
N ARG A 11 2.46 -10.73 -4.54
CA ARG A 11 3.38 -11.70 -5.10
C ARG A 11 2.70 -12.49 -6.22
N LEU A 12 3.06 -12.16 -7.44
CA LEU A 12 2.53 -12.78 -8.66
C LEU A 12 3.56 -13.74 -9.25
N PRO A 13 3.13 -14.87 -9.83
CA PRO A 13 3.99 -15.67 -10.70
C PRO A 13 4.45 -14.83 -11.89
N PHE A 14 5.76 -14.84 -12.15
CA PHE A 14 6.33 -14.16 -13.29
C PHE A 14 7.28 -15.14 -14.02
N VAL A 15 6.98 -15.46 -15.26
CA VAL A 15 7.72 -16.43 -16.05
C VAL A 15 8.17 -15.79 -17.37
N VAL A 16 9.45 -15.95 -17.67
CA VAL A 16 10.04 -15.46 -18.91
C VAL A 16 10.65 -16.62 -19.67
N ARG A 17 10.33 -16.70 -20.96
CA ARG A 17 10.96 -17.65 -21.89
C ARG A 17 11.68 -16.89 -22.99
N TRP A 18 13.00 -17.07 -23.06
CA TRP A 18 13.86 -16.47 -24.10
C TRP A 18 14.93 -17.47 -24.56
N PRO A 19 14.59 -18.30 -25.57
CA PRO A 19 15.47 -19.35 -26.05
C PRO A 19 16.87 -18.83 -26.48
N GLY A 20 17.91 -19.54 -26.05
CA GLY A 20 19.28 -19.15 -26.34
C GLY A 20 19.83 -17.94 -25.58
N LYS A 21 19.03 -17.35 -24.69
CA LYS A 21 19.44 -16.19 -23.88
C LYS A 21 19.24 -16.41 -22.36
N ILE A 22 18.22 -17.14 -21.98
CA ILE A 22 17.96 -17.51 -20.60
C ILE A 22 18.13 -19.02 -20.48
N MET A 23 18.86 -19.46 -19.47
CA MET A 23 19.00 -20.89 -19.16
C MET A 23 17.65 -21.46 -18.69
N PRO A 24 17.24 -22.63 -19.21
CA PRO A 24 16.02 -23.26 -18.75
C PRO A 24 16.13 -23.71 -17.29
N ASN A 25 14.97 -23.83 -16.62
CA ASN A 25 14.86 -24.26 -15.23
C ASN A 25 15.64 -23.40 -14.22
N THR A 26 15.77 -22.11 -14.48
CA THR A 26 16.35 -21.15 -13.54
C THR A 26 15.26 -20.38 -12.80
N THR A 27 15.56 -20.00 -11.57
CA THR A 27 14.73 -19.11 -10.74
C THR A 27 15.58 -17.95 -10.25
N SER A 28 14.98 -16.82 -9.99
CA SER A 28 15.64 -15.64 -9.43
C SER A 28 14.79 -15.07 -8.27
N GLU A 29 15.45 -14.64 -7.20
CA GLU A 29 14.85 -13.95 -6.06
C GLU A 29 14.98 -12.42 -6.16
N THR A 30 15.29 -11.92 -7.36
CA THR A 30 15.39 -10.47 -7.62
C THR A 30 14.05 -9.78 -7.36
N LEU A 31 14.08 -8.68 -6.60
CA LEU A 31 12.91 -7.86 -6.36
C LEU A 31 12.53 -7.11 -7.64
N LEU A 32 11.38 -7.45 -8.18
CA LEU A 32 10.82 -6.86 -9.39
C LEU A 32 9.43 -6.28 -9.12
N THR A 33 9.09 -5.29 -9.90
CA THR A 33 7.75 -4.70 -9.96
C THR A 33 7.31 -4.53 -11.41
N LEU A 34 6.02 -4.39 -11.67
CA LEU A 34 5.50 -4.30 -13.03
C LEU A 34 6.05 -3.11 -13.82
N VAL A 35 6.46 -2.04 -13.13
CA VAL A 35 7.09 -0.88 -13.81
C VAL A 35 8.44 -1.22 -14.42
N ASP A 36 9.11 -2.30 -13.98
CA ASP A 36 10.40 -2.76 -14.49
C ASP A 36 10.27 -3.51 -15.82
N VAL A 37 9.06 -3.91 -16.19
CA VAL A 37 8.82 -4.71 -17.41
C VAL A 37 9.08 -3.89 -18.67
N LEU A 38 8.56 -2.66 -18.75
CA LEU A 38 8.72 -1.82 -19.93
C LEU A 38 10.20 -1.50 -20.22
N PRO A 39 11.01 -1.01 -19.29
CA PRO A 39 12.44 -0.78 -19.56
C PRO A 39 13.18 -2.07 -19.95
N THR A 40 12.77 -3.22 -19.41
CA THR A 40 13.35 -4.52 -19.80
C THR A 40 13.03 -4.87 -21.26
N ILE A 41 11.79 -4.68 -21.70
CA ILE A 41 11.40 -4.91 -23.10
C ILE A 41 12.16 -3.97 -24.04
N LEU A 42 12.30 -2.70 -23.67
CA LEU A 42 13.04 -1.72 -24.45
C LEU A 42 14.52 -2.10 -24.58
N GLU A 43 15.15 -2.56 -23.51
CA GLU A 43 16.53 -3.04 -23.56
C GLU A 43 16.68 -4.28 -24.47
N VAL A 44 15.78 -5.25 -24.33
CA VAL A 44 15.75 -6.46 -25.15
C VAL A 44 15.61 -6.12 -26.63
N SER A 45 14.79 -5.15 -26.97
CA SER A 45 14.58 -4.67 -28.35
C SER A 45 15.66 -3.71 -28.84
N LYS A 46 16.68 -3.43 -28.00
CA LYS A 46 17.75 -2.45 -28.29
C LYS A 46 17.20 -1.02 -28.54
N THR A 47 16.07 -0.71 -27.95
CA THR A 47 15.45 0.61 -28.00
C THR A 47 15.95 1.44 -26.82
N LYS A 48 16.13 2.74 -27.03
CA LYS A 48 16.53 3.66 -25.95
C LYS A 48 15.48 3.68 -24.84
N ILE A 49 15.92 3.48 -23.60
CA ILE A 49 15.05 3.59 -22.42
C ILE A 49 14.89 5.08 -22.10
N PRO A 50 13.67 5.62 -22.08
CA PRO A 50 13.40 6.98 -21.63
C PRO A 50 13.84 7.19 -20.18
N ARG A 51 14.33 8.38 -19.85
CA ARG A 51 14.82 8.70 -18.49
C ARG A 51 13.68 8.89 -17.47
N GLU A 52 12.49 9.14 -17.98
CA GLU A 52 11.28 9.42 -17.21
C GLU A 52 10.61 8.16 -16.66
N LEU A 53 11.11 6.98 -17.03
CA LEU A 53 10.57 5.72 -16.52
C LEU A 53 11.05 5.46 -15.09
N ASP A 54 10.14 5.19 -14.18
CA ASP A 54 10.44 4.82 -12.78
C ASP A 54 11.07 3.43 -12.66
N GLY A 55 10.76 2.54 -13.59
CA GLY A 55 11.24 1.16 -13.60
C GLY A 55 12.68 1.03 -14.08
N LYS A 56 13.29 -0.09 -13.73
CA LYS A 56 14.65 -0.46 -14.14
C LYS A 56 14.65 -1.77 -14.92
N SER A 57 15.47 -1.88 -15.97
CA SER A 57 15.61 -3.14 -16.67
C SER A 57 16.23 -4.22 -15.81
N PHE A 58 15.67 -5.42 -15.86
CA PHE A 58 16.19 -6.61 -15.19
C PHE A 58 16.77 -7.66 -16.17
N VAL A 59 17.19 -7.26 -17.35
CA VAL A 59 17.80 -8.16 -18.34
C VAL A 59 19.01 -8.90 -17.75
N VAL A 60 19.78 -8.26 -16.88
CA VAL A 60 20.93 -8.88 -16.19
C VAL A 60 20.50 -10.05 -15.31
N SER A 61 19.41 -9.91 -14.56
CA SER A 61 18.85 -11.00 -13.73
C SER A 61 18.30 -12.14 -14.60
N LEU A 62 17.72 -11.85 -15.76
CA LEU A 62 17.29 -12.87 -16.72
C LEU A 62 18.45 -13.70 -17.25
N LYS A 63 19.67 -13.17 -17.26
CA LYS A 63 20.90 -13.85 -17.69
C LYS A 63 21.62 -14.58 -16.57
N GLY A 64 21.05 -14.60 -15.37
CA GLY A 64 21.59 -15.32 -14.22
C GLY A 64 22.46 -14.49 -13.28
N ASP A 65 22.45 -13.17 -13.39
CA ASP A 65 23.07 -12.29 -12.40
C ASP A 65 22.09 -12.06 -11.23
N ASP A 66 22.44 -12.56 -10.06
CA ASP A 66 21.62 -12.44 -8.84
C ASP A 66 21.66 -11.06 -8.17
N LYS A 67 22.28 -10.07 -8.83
CA LYS A 67 22.33 -8.72 -8.31
C LYS A 67 20.92 -8.12 -8.18
N GLN A 68 20.61 -7.65 -6.97
CA GLN A 68 19.36 -6.93 -6.75
C GLN A 68 19.33 -5.62 -7.55
N ILE A 69 18.30 -5.46 -8.35
CA ILE A 69 18.06 -4.27 -9.19
C ILE A 69 17.40 -3.18 -8.34
N ASN A 70 16.49 -3.59 -7.49
CA ASN A 70 15.79 -2.72 -6.56
C ASN A 70 16.19 -3.07 -5.13
N GLU A 71 16.68 -2.10 -4.35
CA GLU A 71 16.86 -2.27 -2.91
C GLU A 71 15.48 -2.40 -2.23
N TYR A 72 14.52 -1.59 -2.69
CA TYR A 72 13.14 -1.60 -2.24
C TYR A 72 12.19 -1.57 -3.42
N ILE A 73 11.04 -2.19 -3.23
CA ILE A 73 9.85 -2.02 -4.07
C ILE A 73 8.73 -1.44 -3.22
N TYR A 74 7.86 -0.69 -3.88
CA TYR A 74 6.80 0.07 -3.22
C TYR A 74 5.44 -0.34 -3.74
N GLY A 75 4.40 -0.12 -2.95
CA GLY A 75 3.04 -0.41 -3.34
C GLY A 75 2.06 0.59 -2.77
N VAL A 76 1.05 0.87 -3.58
CA VAL A 76 -0.04 1.79 -3.27
C VAL A 76 -1.35 1.01 -3.27
N ALA A 77 -2.16 1.23 -2.25
CA ALA A 77 -3.54 0.82 -2.24
C ALA A 77 -4.39 1.96 -1.69
N THR A 78 -5.39 2.36 -2.45
CA THR A 78 -6.41 3.30 -1.99
C THR A 78 -7.73 2.54 -2.04
N ARG A 79 -8.03 1.82 -0.95
CA ARG A 79 -9.27 1.07 -0.85
C ARG A 79 -10.39 2.04 -0.54
N GLN A 80 -11.38 2.02 -1.40
CA GLN A 80 -12.67 2.62 -1.12
C GLN A 80 -13.63 1.49 -0.73
N ASN A 81 -14.31 1.65 0.40
CA ASN A 81 -15.44 0.79 0.68
C ASN A 81 -16.60 1.25 -0.20
N ILE A 82 -16.89 0.45 -1.22
CA ILE A 82 -17.91 0.75 -2.23
C ILE A 82 -19.29 0.91 -1.58
N ARG A 83 -19.56 0.20 -0.49
CA ARG A 83 -20.86 0.26 0.18
C ARG A 83 -21.05 1.49 1.06
N GLU A 84 -19.97 2.06 1.59
CA GLU A 84 -20.01 3.10 2.61
C GLU A 84 -19.19 4.34 2.26
N CYS A 85 -18.66 4.38 1.03
CA CYS A 85 -17.88 5.51 0.52
C CYS A 85 -16.70 5.91 1.41
N LYS A 86 -16.10 4.96 2.13
CA LYS A 86 -14.94 5.19 3.00
C LYS A 86 -13.65 4.83 2.29
N ILE A 87 -12.62 5.63 2.50
CA ILE A 87 -11.32 5.48 1.84
C ILE A 87 -10.28 5.05 2.87
N PHE A 88 -9.59 3.94 2.57
CA PHE A 88 -8.55 3.36 3.40
C PHE A 88 -7.24 3.30 2.62
N PRO A 89 -6.52 4.42 2.51
CA PRO A 89 -5.26 4.43 1.79
C PRO A 89 -4.20 3.67 2.58
N SER A 90 -3.39 2.93 1.87
CA SER A 90 -2.22 2.25 2.43
C SER A 90 -1.03 2.41 1.49
N ARG A 91 0.16 2.43 2.07
CA ARG A 91 1.43 2.45 1.37
C ARG A 91 2.33 1.38 1.93
N MET A 92 3.17 0.79 1.10
CA MET A 92 4.11 -0.20 1.59
C MET A 92 5.49 -0.02 0.94
N VAL A 93 6.49 -0.45 1.69
CA VAL A 93 7.85 -0.67 1.20
C VAL A 93 8.29 -2.10 1.54
N ARG A 94 8.93 -2.77 0.59
CA ARG A 94 9.45 -4.12 0.73
C ARG A 94 10.90 -4.18 0.27
N GLY A 95 11.78 -4.63 1.13
CA GLY A 95 13.12 -5.10 0.78
C GLY A 95 13.13 -6.61 0.54
N SER A 96 14.31 -7.21 0.42
CA SER A 96 14.46 -8.65 0.22
C SER A 96 13.80 -9.48 1.33
N ARG A 97 13.96 -9.07 2.60
CA ARG A 97 13.48 -9.80 3.77
C ARG A 97 12.32 -9.13 4.50
N PHE A 98 12.36 -7.81 4.67
CA PHE A 98 11.39 -7.11 5.51
C PHE A 98 10.42 -6.27 4.69
N LYS A 99 9.19 -6.17 5.20
CA LYS A 99 8.11 -5.38 4.60
C LYS A 99 7.46 -4.52 5.67
N LEU A 100 7.27 -3.24 5.35
CA LEU A 100 6.52 -2.29 6.16
C LEU A 100 5.28 -1.83 5.39
N ILE A 101 4.14 -1.81 6.08
CA ILE A 101 2.89 -1.24 5.56
C ILE A 101 2.44 -0.12 6.50
N ARG A 102 1.96 0.98 5.94
CA ARG A 102 1.27 2.07 6.63
C ARG A 102 -0.20 2.10 6.19
N ASN A 103 -1.09 2.00 7.16
CA ASN A 103 -2.53 1.99 6.94
C ASN A 103 -3.13 3.29 7.47
N PHE A 104 -3.23 4.26 6.58
CA PHE A 104 -3.86 5.54 6.88
C PHE A 104 -5.37 5.33 7.05
N ASN A 105 -6.04 6.17 7.83
CA ASN A 105 -7.47 6.07 8.13
C ASN A 105 -7.89 4.72 8.80
N SER A 106 -6.95 4.01 9.41
CA SER A 106 -7.27 2.84 10.23
C SER A 106 -8.00 3.27 11.51
N ILE A 107 -8.70 2.35 12.17
CA ILE A 107 -9.39 2.66 13.44
C ILE A 107 -8.39 3.13 14.51
N GLU A 108 -7.16 2.64 14.50
CA GLU A 108 -6.09 3.10 15.41
C GLU A 108 -5.79 4.59 15.20
N VAL A 109 -5.69 5.04 13.93
CA VAL A 109 -5.48 6.46 13.60
C VAL A 109 -6.68 7.31 13.99
N VAL A 110 -7.89 6.84 13.70
CA VAL A 110 -9.12 7.54 14.09
C VAL A 110 -9.18 7.71 15.61
N ASN A 111 -8.92 6.65 16.36
CA ASN A 111 -8.92 6.70 17.83
C ASN A 111 -7.86 7.65 18.38
N SER A 112 -6.65 7.66 17.82
CA SER A 112 -5.58 8.55 18.26
C SER A 112 -5.88 10.03 18.01
N ASN A 113 -6.69 10.34 16.99
CA ASN A 113 -7.07 11.72 16.65
C ASN A 113 -8.29 12.23 17.42
N LEU A 114 -9.22 11.35 17.75
CA LEU A 114 -10.50 11.72 18.35
C LEU A 114 -10.57 11.46 19.86
N GLY A 115 -9.63 10.67 20.42
CA GLY A 115 -9.66 10.27 21.83
C GLY A 115 -10.96 9.54 22.20
N ASP A 116 -11.44 9.72 23.45
CA ASP A 116 -12.67 9.11 23.95
C ASP A 116 -13.94 9.77 23.38
N ASN A 117 -13.92 10.20 22.14
CA ASN A 117 -15.04 10.90 21.53
C ASN A 117 -16.20 9.91 21.26
N PRO A 118 -17.47 10.27 21.61
CA PRO A 118 -18.65 9.46 21.30
C PRO A 118 -18.79 9.07 19.83
N ILE A 119 -18.25 9.88 18.91
CA ILE A 119 -18.20 9.59 17.48
C ILE A 119 -17.51 8.26 17.20
N ILE A 120 -16.47 7.88 17.95
CA ILE A 120 -15.77 6.60 17.75
C ILE A 120 -16.71 5.43 18.04
N ASN A 121 -17.51 5.54 19.09
CA ASN A 121 -18.49 4.51 19.42
C ASN A 121 -19.56 4.37 18.33
N GLU A 122 -19.91 5.46 17.66
CA GLU A 122 -20.79 5.43 16.50
C GLU A 122 -20.12 4.83 15.27
N PHE A 123 -18.85 5.14 15.04
CA PHE A 123 -18.06 4.47 14.01
C PHE A 123 -18.03 2.95 14.21
N ALA A 124 -17.83 2.51 15.45
CA ALA A 124 -17.83 1.09 15.80
C ALA A 124 -19.22 0.45 15.60
N LYS A 125 -20.30 1.18 15.89
CA LYS A 125 -21.68 0.69 15.71
C LYS A 125 -22.13 0.64 14.26
N ILE A 126 -21.71 1.62 13.45
CA ILE A 126 -22.15 1.76 12.04
C ILE A 126 -21.37 0.83 11.12
N GLY A 127 -20.19 0.41 11.50
CA GLY A 127 -19.40 -0.41 10.60
C GLY A 127 -18.02 -0.75 11.08
N ALA A 128 -17.85 -1.25 12.31
CA ALA A 128 -16.59 -1.86 12.73
C ALA A 128 -16.15 -2.97 11.75
N GLU A 129 -17.11 -3.61 11.07
CA GLU A 129 -16.84 -4.57 9.98
C GLU A 129 -16.28 -3.90 8.73
N SER A 130 -16.54 -2.61 8.54
CA SER A 130 -16.16 -1.85 7.35
C SER A 130 -14.85 -1.11 7.51
N PHE A 131 -14.45 -0.79 8.73
CA PHE A 131 -13.12 -0.26 9.02
C PHE A 131 -12.13 -1.41 9.11
N PRO A 132 -11.01 -1.36 8.38
CA PRO A 132 -10.00 -2.36 8.57
C PRO A 132 -9.48 -2.27 10.00
N ASN A 133 -9.76 -3.28 10.81
CA ASN A 133 -9.20 -3.44 12.15
C ASN A 133 -7.72 -3.81 12.04
N VAL A 134 -6.97 -2.94 11.36
CA VAL A 134 -5.54 -3.06 11.17
C VAL A 134 -4.85 -1.89 11.88
N PRO A 135 -3.67 -2.11 12.46
CA PRO A 135 -2.91 -1.03 13.06
C PRO A 135 -2.39 -0.07 11.99
N TYR A 136 -2.05 1.15 12.39
CA TYR A 136 -1.39 2.11 11.51
C TYR A 136 -0.14 1.55 10.85
N GLY A 137 0.67 0.81 11.62
CA GLY A 137 1.90 0.19 11.11
C GLY A 137 1.88 -1.32 11.18
N GLU A 138 2.33 -1.95 10.10
CA GLU A 138 2.59 -3.39 10.07
C GLU A 138 4.02 -3.63 9.58
N LEU A 139 4.78 -4.46 10.32
CA LEU A 139 6.14 -4.87 9.96
C LEU A 139 6.22 -6.39 9.95
N TYR A 140 6.77 -6.96 8.89
CA TYR A 140 6.87 -8.40 8.72
C TYR A 140 8.28 -8.83 8.30
N ASP A 141 8.74 -9.97 8.84
CA ASP A 141 9.93 -10.68 8.41
C ASP A 141 9.50 -11.81 7.46
N LEU A 142 9.60 -11.57 6.17
CA LEU A 142 9.07 -12.47 5.13
C LEU A 142 9.85 -13.78 5.01
N GLU A 143 11.08 -13.83 5.53
CA GLU A 143 11.87 -15.05 5.59
C GLU A 143 11.35 -16.02 6.65
N ARG A 144 10.96 -15.49 7.82
CA ARG A 144 10.44 -16.27 8.95
C ARG A 144 8.94 -16.44 8.94
N ASP A 145 8.25 -15.45 8.39
CA ASP A 145 6.78 -15.39 8.32
C ASP A 145 6.30 -14.98 6.93
N PRO A 146 6.42 -15.85 5.92
CA PRO A 146 6.00 -15.56 4.55
C PRO A 146 4.50 -15.30 4.43
N TYR A 147 3.71 -15.72 5.41
CA TYR A 147 2.25 -15.50 5.45
C TYR A 147 1.84 -14.24 6.20
N GLN A 148 2.79 -13.49 6.76
CA GLN A 148 2.55 -12.23 7.45
C GLN A 148 1.50 -12.32 8.55
N LYS A 149 1.65 -13.32 9.43
CA LYS A 149 0.77 -13.58 10.57
C LYS A 149 1.15 -12.80 11.81
N VAL A 150 2.46 -12.51 11.98
CA VAL A 150 3.02 -11.88 13.17
C VAL A 150 3.49 -10.48 12.85
N ASN A 151 2.77 -9.47 13.35
CA ASN A 151 3.15 -8.07 13.20
C ASN A 151 4.24 -7.69 14.21
N LEU A 152 5.43 -7.34 13.71
CA LEU A 152 6.61 -6.99 14.49
C LEU A 152 6.73 -5.48 14.77
N ILE A 153 5.75 -4.67 14.42
CA ILE A 153 5.83 -3.20 14.46
C ILE A 153 6.15 -2.67 15.87
N LYS A 154 5.64 -3.34 16.90
CA LYS A 154 5.82 -2.95 18.32
C LYS A 154 7.03 -3.61 18.98
N ASP A 155 7.68 -4.58 18.31
CA ASP A 155 8.86 -5.26 18.87
C ASP A 155 10.12 -4.39 18.74
N ASN A 156 10.70 -4.03 19.88
CA ASN A 156 11.89 -3.18 19.95
C ASN A 156 13.13 -3.78 19.28
N LYS A 157 13.21 -5.09 19.14
CA LYS A 157 14.30 -5.77 18.43
C LYS A 157 14.40 -5.32 16.98
N TYR A 158 13.27 -4.95 16.38
CA TYR A 158 13.18 -4.52 14.98
C TYR A 158 13.15 -2.99 14.79
N LYS A 159 13.41 -2.19 15.85
CA LYS A 159 13.37 -0.72 15.80
C LYS A 159 14.24 -0.15 14.67
N LYS A 160 15.47 -0.66 14.50
CA LYS A 160 16.38 -0.19 13.44
C LYS A 160 15.81 -0.47 12.04
N ILE A 161 15.27 -1.67 11.83
CA ILE A 161 14.66 -2.07 10.56
C ILE A 161 13.42 -1.23 10.28
N ARG A 162 12.54 -1.09 11.27
CA ARG A 162 11.34 -0.26 11.18
C ARG A 162 11.69 1.17 10.75
N ASN A 163 12.66 1.81 11.42
CA ASN A 163 13.07 3.17 11.11
C ASN A 163 13.63 3.29 9.69
N ARG A 164 14.49 2.35 9.28
CA ARG A 164 15.06 2.35 7.93
C ARG A 164 13.97 2.25 6.86
N LEU A 165 13.03 1.33 7.02
CA LEU A 165 11.93 1.16 6.07
C LEU A 165 10.95 2.35 6.11
N SER A 166 10.70 2.96 7.27
CA SER A 166 9.88 4.17 7.38
C SER A 166 10.49 5.31 6.59
N ILE A 167 11.80 5.56 6.76
CA ILE A 167 12.53 6.59 6.01
C ILE A 167 12.49 6.31 4.50
N ALA A 168 12.71 5.05 4.10
CA ALA A 168 12.65 4.68 2.69
C ALA A 168 11.26 4.93 2.09
N LEU A 169 10.19 4.56 2.82
CA LEU A 169 8.83 4.81 2.40
C LEU A 169 8.50 6.29 2.30
N GLU A 170 8.84 7.08 3.31
CA GLU A 170 8.61 8.53 3.31
C GLU A 170 9.35 9.24 2.19
N ASN A 171 10.62 8.88 1.93
CA ASN A 171 11.40 9.45 0.85
C ASN A 171 10.77 9.13 -0.52
N TRP A 172 10.30 7.89 -0.69
CA TRP A 172 9.60 7.51 -1.91
C TRP A 172 8.27 8.26 -2.07
N MET A 173 7.48 8.36 -1.00
CA MET A 173 6.22 9.13 -1.02
C MET A 173 6.47 10.61 -1.39
N LYS A 174 7.54 11.22 -0.85
CA LYS A 174 7.95 12.59 -1.22
C LYS A 174 8.33 12.69 -2.69
N ALA A 175 9.13 11.74 -3.20
CA ALA A 175 9.54 11.73 -4.60
C ALA A 175 8.38 11.52 -5.59
N GLN A 176 7.29 10.88 -5.13
CA GLN A 176 6.06 10.66 -5.89
C GLN A 176 5.01 11.77 -5.66
N GLU A 177 5.36 12.81 -4.91
CA GLU A 177 4.42 13.88 -4.54
C GLU A 177 3.11 13.32 -3.94
N ASP A 178 3.26 12.29 -3.08
CA ASP A 178 2.11 11.59 -2.49
C ASP A 178 1.35 12.53 -1.54
N PHE A 179 0.15 12.88 -1.93
CA PHE A 179 -0.70 13.84 -1.21
C PHE A 179 -0.98 13.46 0.25
N LEU A 180 -0.85 12.18 0.63
CA LEU A 180 -1.04 11.75 2.03
C LEU A 180 -0.01 12.34 3.00
N LEU A 181 1.09 12.90 2.51
CA LEU A 181 2.07 13.58 3.34
C LEU A 181 1.67 15.03 3.65
N GLU A 182 0.88 15.64 2.77
CA GLU A 182 0.51 17.05 2.86
C GLU A 182 -0.94 17.24 3.31
N ASP A 183 -1.86 16.46 2.74
CA ASP A 183 -3.29 16.58 3.00
C ASP A 183 -3.93 15.19 3.18
N PRO A 184 -4.03 14.72 4.44
CA PRO A 184 -4.66 13.44 4.72
C PRO A 184 -6.10 13.41 4.23
N ILE A 185 -6.53 12.25 3.71
CA ILE A 185 -7.91 12.07 3.28
C ILE A 185 -8.83 12.16 4.50
N SER A 186 -9.62 13.19 4.55
CA SER A 186 -10.64 13.38 5.57
C SER A 186 -11.72 12.28 5.50
N ILE A 187 -12.19 11.83 6.65
CA ILE A 187 -13.26 10.84 6.76
C ILE A 187 -14.57 11.58 7.03
N LEU A 188 -15.62 11.23 6.28
CA LEU A 188 -16.96 11.71 6.58
C LEU A 188 -17.38 11.20 7.95
N LYS A 189 -17.83 12.10 8.84
CA LYS A 189 -18.37 11.74 10.14
C LYS A 189 -19.53 10.76 9.98
N PRO A 190 -19.63 9.74 10.83
CA PRO A 190 -20.83 8.92 10.87
C PRO A 190 -21.99 9.81 11.30
N THR A 191 -22.97 9.87 10.44
CA THR A 191 -24.22 10.60 10.69
C THR A 191 -25.37 9.63 10.49
N LEU A 192 -26.56 9.99 10.92
CA LEU A 192 -27.77 9.24 10.57
C LEU A 192 -28.11 9.36 9.06
N HIS A 193 -27.16 9.81 8.27
CA HIS A 193 -27.32 10.04 6.86
C HIS A 193 -27.42 8.71 6.10
N PRO A 194 -28.21 8.61 5.03
CA PRO A 194 -28.32 7.40 4.21
C PRO A 194 -27.00 6.85 3.67
N LEU A 195 -25.98 7.69 3.58
CA LEU A 195 -24.60 7.31 3.18
C LEU A 195 -23.93 6.34 4.16
N ASP A 196 -24.31 6.39 5.44
CA ASP A 196 -23.73 5.58 6.51
C ASP A 196 -24.44 4.24 6.68
N LYS A 197 -25.68 4.12 6.17
CA LYS A 197 -26.51 2.92 6.27
C LYS A 197 -26.56 2.21 4.92
N ASN A 198 -25.84 1.08 4.79
CA ASN A 198 -25.99 0.13 3.66
C ASN A 198 -26.03 0.81 2.27
N SER A 199 -25.24 1.87 2.06
CA SER A 199 -25.25 2.53 0.76
C SER A 199 -24.77 1.54 -0.29
N LYS A 200 -25.64 1.20 -1.21
CA LYS A 200 -25.33 0.37 -2.40
C LYS A 200 -24.57 1.18 -3.47
N TRP A 201 -24.14 2.38 -3.14
CA TRP A 201 -23.56 3.30 -4.11
C TRP A 201 -22.05 3.10 -4.26
N ASN A 202 -21.61 3.08 -5.48
CA ASN A 202 -20.18 3.08 -5.81
C ASN A 202 -19.57 4.49 -5.70
N THR A 203 -20.42 5.51 -5.68
CA THR A 203 -20.03 6.94 -5.57
C THR A 203 -21.07 7.67 -4.73
N VAL A 204 -20.64 8.74 -4.06
CA VAL A 204 -21.57 9.65 -3.37
C VAL A 204 -22.39 10.41 -4.42
N PRO A 205 -23.73 10.36 -4.38
CA PRO A 205 -24.53 11.14 -5.31
C PRO A 205 -24.24 12.64 -5.23
N GLN A 206 -24.18 13.32 -6.37
CA GLN A 206 -23.81 14.73 -6.42
C GLN A 206 -24.72 15.64 -5.59
N ASN A 207 -26.02 15.33 -5.55
CA ASN A 207 -26.98 16.10 -4.75
C ASN A 207 -26.75 16.00 -3.24
N LEU A 208 -26.08 14.96 -2.78
CA LEU A 208 -25.69 14.81 -1.38
C LEU A 208 -24.32 15.44 -1.12
N THR A 209 -23.36 15.26 -2.04
CA THR A 209 -22.05 15.89 -1.95
C THR A 209 -22.15 17.41 -1.86
N ALA A 210 -23.05 18.01 -2.63
CA ALA A 210 -23.28 19.45 -2.62
C ALA A 210 -23.83 20.00 -1.29
N LYS A 211 -24.35 19.13 -0.40
CA LYS A 211 -24.87 19.52 0.90
C LYS A 211 -23.88 19.32 2.04
N LEU A 212 -22.76 18.61 1.80
CA LEU A 212 -21.75 18.35 2.82
C LEU A 212 -20.91 19.60 3.07
N LYS A 213 -20.65 19.88 4.33
CA LYS A 213 -19.83 20.98 4.80
C LYS A 213 -18.52 20.46 5.40
N ASN A 214 -17.54 21.33 5.58
CA ASN A 214 -16.25 20.97 6.20
C ASN A 214 -16.43 20.38 7.61
N GLU A 215 -17.43 20.80 8.35
CA GLU A 215 -17.77 20.29 9.68
C GLU A 215 -18.26 18.84 9.67
N ASP A 216 -18.70 18.32 8.52
CA ASP A 216 -19.13 16.93 8.35
C ASP A 216 -17.96 15.96 8.22
N TYR A 217 -16.73 16.47 8.12
CA TYR A 217 -15.54 15.66 7.96
C TYR A 217 -14.66 15.67 9.21
N ILE A 218 -13.96 14.57 9.43
CA ILE A 218 -12.90 14.44 10.41
C ILE A 218 -11.58 14.60 9.67
N LYS A 219 -10.80 15.60 10.05
CA LYS A 219 -9.41 15.73 9.60
C LYS A 219 -8.54 14.83 10.47
N LEU A 220 -7.75 13.98 9.83
CA LEU A 220 -6.84 13.07 10.50
C LEU A 220 -5.41 13.60 10.42
N HIS A 221 -4.59 13.28 11.44
CA HIS A 221 -3.16 13.51 11.46
C HIS A 221 -2.46 12.16 11.66
N TYR A 222 -1.41 11.90 10.85
CA TYR A 222 -0.69 10.63 10.82
C TYR A 222 0.65 10.68 11.57
#